data_41165dddf881b45aa8968b8c630bf16a
#
_entry.id   41165dddf881b45aa8968b8c630bf16a
#
_cell.length_a   1.000
_cell.length_b   1.000
_cell.length_c   1.000
_cell.angle_alpha   90.00
_cell.angle_beta   90.00
_cell.angle_gamma   90.00
#
_symmetry.space_group_name_H-M   'P 1'
#
loop_
_entity.id
_entity.type
_entity.pdbx_description
1 polymer ?
#
loop_
_entity_poly.entity_id
_entity_poly.type
_entity_poly.pdbx_seq_one_letter_code
_entity_poly.pdbx_strand_id
1 'polypeptide(L)'
;FEASDCVSCGACSQACPTSAISDVFQSKAIEATKSTRTICTYCGVGCNLEVSTSNGEILSIQAPYDAEVNQGHTCIKGRYAFKFYNHQDRLDSPMIKRNGVFEKVSWDEVYDYLASKLGHFRDEFGPDSIAGISSARCTNEENYLMQKFIRTVIGTNNIDGCARVCHSPTALGMQRTFGTGAATNSIDDLNDTNCIMVIGANPTDAHPVTGAKLKQFAMKSDHVSIVIDPRRTELAKYANHHLALRPGTNVALLNMMMYYIITEGLIDSSFVASRTEGYDAFQNEILNIDLDALESVTGVNREDVKAAAIAYATAPNAMSFHGLGVTEHSQGTFTVIQIADLALLTGNIGRRGVGVNPL
;
A
#
# COMPACT_ATOMS: atom_id res chain seq x y z
N PHE A 1 19.48 0.06 -20.06
CA PHE A 1 18.53 -0.05 -18.94
C PHE A 1 17.26 -0.83 -19.33
N GLU A 2 16.72 -0.63 -20.55
CA GLU A 2 15.48 -1.29 -21.00
C GLU A 2 15.53 -2.82 -21.01
N ALA A 3 16.73 -3.40 -21.17
CA ALA A 3 16.95 -4.85 -21.18
C ALA A 3 17.49 -5.41 -19.84
N SER A 4 17.40 -4.63 -18.75
CA SER A 4 17.94 -5.04 -17.45
C SER A 4 16.90 -4.88 -16.34
N ASP A 5 17.10 -5.59 -15.22
CA ASP A 5 16.29 -5.45 -13.99
C ASP A 5 16.60 -4.17 -13.19
N CYS A 6 17.30 -3.22 -13.77
CA CYS A 6 17.64 -1.96 -13.11
C CYS A 6 16.40 -1.09 -12.89
N VAL A 7 16.14 -0.73 -11.64
CA VAL A 7 15.03 0.16 -11.23
C VAL A 7 15.49 1.61 -11.00
N SER A 8 16.68 1.97 -11.44
CA SER A 8 17.26 3.33 -11.33
C SER A 8 17.24 3.91 -9.91
N CYS A 9 17.41 3.07 -8.90
CA CYS A 9 17.35 3.48 -7.49
C CYS A 9 18.60 4.23 -6.98
N GLY A 10 19.71 4.22 -7.74
CA GLY A 10 20.96 4.89 -7.37
C GLY A 10 21.75 4.22 -6.24
N ALA A 11 21.38 3.03 -5.79
CA ALA A 11 22.10 2.32 -4.73
C ALA A 11 23.57 2.02 -5.13
N CYS A 12 23.82 1.68 -6.38
CA CYS A 12 25.16 1.44 -6.91
C CYS A 12 26.05 2.71 -6.85
N SER A 13 25.47 3.89 -7.13
CA SER A 13 26.19 5.17 -7.02
C SER A 13 26.51 5.50 -5.55
N GLN A 14 25.56 5.26 -4.64
CA GLN A 14 25.77 5.47 -3.21
C GLN A 14 26.81 4.52 -2.62
N ALA A 15 26.83 3.26 -3.06
CA ALA A 15 27.74 2.23 -2.54
C ALA A 15 29.13 2.27 -3.16
N CYS A 16 29.37 3.05 -4.23
CA CYS A 16 30.64 3.07 -4.95
C CYS A 16 31.72 3.83 -4.16
N PRO A 17 32.74 3.16 -3.59
CA PRO A 17 33.72 3.81 -2.73
C PRO A 17 34.72 4.69 -3.51
N THR A 18 34.85 4.44 -4.81
CA THR A 18 35.80 5.16 -5.69
C THR A 18 35.14 6.26 -6.52
N SER A 19 33.82 6.45 -6.40
CA SER A 19 33.02 7.34 -7.26
C SER A 19 33.13 7.06 -8.75
N ALA A 20 33.52 5.83 -9.13
CA ALA A 20 33.55 5.39 -10.54
C ALA A 20 32.13 5.38 -11.13
N ILE A 21 31.12 5.09 -10.30
CA ILE A 21 29.70 5.27 -10.62
C ILE A 21 29.25 6.50 -9.84
N SER A 22 28.94 7.57 -10.55
CA SER A 22 28.50 8.82 -9.95
C SER A 22 27.14 9.24 -10.47
N ASP A 23 26.40 9.93 -9.64
CA ASP A 23 25.09 10.47 -9.95
C ASP A 23 25.22 11.82 -10.65
N VAL A 24 24.64 11.93 -11.85
CA VAL A 24 24.66 13.18 -12.62
C VAL A 24 23.78 14.27 -12.01
N PHE A 25 22.87 13.91 -11.10
CA PHE A 25 21.95 14.83 -10.43
C PHE A 25 22.49 15.38 -9.10
N GLN A 26 23.58 14.82 -8.58
CA GLN A 26 24.24 15.37 -7.39
C GLN A 26 25.18 16.51 -7.81
N SER A 27 24.90 17.70 -7.31
CA SER A 27 25.83 18.82 -7.46
C SER A 27 27.11 18.54 -6.66
N LYS A 28 28.20 18.21 -7.36
CA LYS A 28 29.53 18.03 -6.74
C LYS A 28 30.24 19.34 -6.47
N ALA A 29 29.70 20.47 -6.98
CA ALA A 29 30.33 21.78 -6.92
C ALA A 29 29.93 22.59 -5.67
N ILE A 30 28.87 22.16 -4.97
CA ILE A 30 28.37 22.89 -3.78
C ILE A 30 28.47 21.97 -2.59
N GLU A 31 29.21 22.44 -1.56
CA GLU A 31 29.32 21.75 -0.28
C GLU A 31 28.01 21.87 0.50
N ALA A 32 27.52 20.76 1.03
CA ALA A 32 26.32 20.76 1.88
C ALA A 32 26.64 21.49 3.21
N THR A 33 25.80 22.44 3.55
CA THR A 33 25.92 23.16 4.83
C THR A 33 25.12 22.48 5.94
N LYS A 34 24.17 21.60 5.60
CA LYS A 34 23.33 20.89 6.55
C LYS A 34 22.93 19.52 5.99
N SER A 35 22.95 18.50 6.86
CA SER A 35 22.30 17.20 6.61
C SER A 35 21.17 16.99 7.62
N THR A 36 20.05 16.47 7.16
CA THR A 36 18.86 16.23 7.99
C THR A 36 18.27 14.87 7.66
N ARG A 37 18.05 14.04 8.69
CA ARG A 37 17.29 12.79 8.55
C ARG A 37 15.80 13.08 8.57
N THR A 38 15.08 12.45 7.65
CA THR A 38 13.62 12.55 7.52
C THR A 38 13.05 11.26 6.96
N ILE A 39 11.74 11.20 6.81
CA ILE A 39 11.01 10.07 6.26
C ILE A 39 10.50 10.44 4.86
N CYS A 40 10.61 9.51 3.91
CA CYS A 40 10.08 9.66 2.57
C CYS A 40 8.55 9.73 2.61
N THR A 41 7.97 10.71 1.92
CA THR A 41 6.52 10.96 1.88
C THR A 41 5.81 10.34 0.69
N TYR A 42 6.52 9.57 -0.18
CA TYR A 42 5.93 9.08 -1.43
C TYR A 42 5.05 7.85 -1.27
N CYS A 43 5.41 6.90 -0.41
CA CYS A 43 4.60 5.70 -0.19
C CYS A 43 4.71 5.20 1.26
N GLY A 44 3.86 4.21 1.59
CA GLY A 44 3.75 3.64 2.94
C GLY A 44 4.96 2.85 3.44
N VAL A 45 6.00 2.61 2.62
CA VAL A 45 7.23 1.97 3.08
C VAL A 45 7.91 2.78 4.19
N GLY A 46 7.81 4.13 4.15
CA GLY A 46 8.38 5.00 5.18
C GLY A 46 9.90 4.99 5.22
N CYS A 47 10.57 4.89 4.05
CA CYS A 47 12.03 4.90 3.95
C CYS A 47 12.64 6.10 4.66
N ASN A 48 13.69 5.89 5.47
CA ASN A 48 14.48 6.95 6.01
C ASN A 48 15.38 7.56 4.92
N LEU A 49 15.44 8.87 4.88
CA LEU A 49 16.25 9.64 3.95
C LEU A 49 17.20 10.55 4.71
N GLU A 50 18.38 10.76 4.16
CA GLU A 50 19.32 11.78 4.59
C GLU A 50 19.41 12.85 3.51
N VAL A 51 18.91 14.05 3.82
CA VAL A 51 18.76 15.17 2.88
C VAL A 51 19.87 16.17 3.13
N SER A 52 20.73 16.36 2.14
CA SER A 52 21.80 17.36 2.15
C SER A 52 21.32 18.64 1.50
N THR A 53 21.50 19.76 2.20
CA THR A 53 21.04 21.09 1.75
C THR A 53 22.14 22.13 1.86
N SER A 54 22.06 23.17 1.02
CA SER A 54 22.82 24.41 1.13
C SER A 54 21.94 25.58 0.67
N ASN A 55 21.95 26.68 1.43
CA ASN A 55 21.19 27.90 1.13
C ASN A 55 19.68 27.66 0.82
N GLY A 56 19.07 26.68 1.49
CA GLY A 56 17.66 26.34 1.28
C GLY A 56 17.39 25.42 0.08
N GLU A 57 18.40 25.05 -0.68
CA GLU A 57 18.29 24.13 -1.80
C GLU A 57 18.65 22.70 -1.40
N ILE A 58 17.90 21.71 -1.90
CA ILE A 58 18.23 20.30 -1.76
C ILE A 58 19.27 19.93 -2.81
N LEU A 59 20.45 19.49 -2.34
CA LEU A 59 21.55 19.10 -3.21
C LEU A 59 21.53 17.61 -3.55
N SER A 60 21.25 16.77 -2.55
CA SER A 60 21.20 15.31 -2.71
C SER A 60 20.36 14.66 -1.64
N ILE A 61 19.87 13.46 -1.95
CA ILE A 61 19.19 12.59 -1.00
C ILE A 61 19.88 11.22 -1.02
N GLN A 62 20.24 10.73 0.16
CA GLN A 62 20.82 9.41 0.38
C GLN A 62 19.92 8.57 1.29
N ALA A 63 20.12 7.27 1.27
CA ALA A 63 19.47 6.33 2.19
C ALA A 63 20.49 5.93 3.26
N PRO A 64 20.23 6.22 4.57
CA PRO A 64 21.14 5.83 5.64
C PRO A 64 21.27 4.30 5.73
N TYR A 65 22.48 3.78 5.88
CA TYR A 65 22.74 2.34 5.99
C TYR A 65 22.26 1.77 7.31
N ASP A 66 22.21 2.57 8.36
CA ASP A 66 21.72 2.22 9.69
C ASP A 66 20.20 2.39 9.87
N ALA A 67 19.48 2.67 8.79
CA ALA A 67 18.03 2.80 8.83
C ALA A 67 17.34 1.41 8.94
N GLU A 68 16.48 1.24 9.94
CA GLU A 68 15.77 -0.02 10.18
C GLU A 68 14.89 -0.44 9.00
N VAL A 69 14.13 0.51 8.41
CA VAL A 69 13.15 0.22 7.37
C VAL A 69 13.80 -0.15 6.05
N ASN A 70 14.78 0.64 5.60
CA ASN A 70 15.29 0.57 4.23
C ASN A 70 16.80 0.31 4.09
N GLN A 71 17.58 0.25 5.18
CA GLN A 71 18.95 -0.29 5.25
C GLN A 71 19.83 0.14 4.06
N GLY A 72 19.95 1.44 3.80
CA GLY A 72 20.71 1.98 2.69
C GLY A 72 20.01 1.99 1.33
N HIS A 73 18.79 1.49 1.24
CA HIS A 73 18.01 1.46 0.00
C HIS A 73 16.93 2.56 -0.05
N THR A 74 16.69 3.09 -1.24
CA THR A 74 15.52 3.91 -1.57
C THR A 74 15.22 3.74 -3.05
N CYS A 75 14.02 4.08 -3.48
CA CYS A 75 13.66 4.00 -4.89
C CYS A 75 14.03 5.30 -5.64
N ILE A 76 13.84 5.28 -6.96
CA ILE A 76 14.06 6.45 -7.82
C ILE A 76 13.32 7.71 -7.31
N LYS A 77 12.08 7.55 -6.80
CA LYS A 77 11.31 8.69 -6.29
C LYS A 77 11.93 9.28 -5.03
N GLY A 78 12.24 8.44 -4.04
CA GLY A 78 12.85 8.90 -2.80
C GLY A 78 14.20 9.57 -3.00
N ARG A 79 15.00 9.09 -3.95
CA ARG A 79 16.34 9.64 -4.21
C ARG A 79 16.35 10.87 -5.11
N TYR A 80 15.51 10.92 -6.16
CA TYR A 80 15.67 11.91 -7.24
C TYR A 80 14.49 12.83 -7.46
N ALA A 81 13.31 12.51 -6.92
CA ALA A 81 12.11 13.29 -7.20
C ALA A 81 12.01 14.62 -6.45
N PHE A 82 13.04 15.03 -5.70
CA PHE A 82 13.06 16.29 -4.96
C PHE A 82 13.15 17.54 -5.85
N LYS A 83 13.46 17.38 -7.15
CA LYS A 83 13.61 18.52 -8.08
C LYS A 83 12.35 19.38 -8.21
N PHE A 84 11.17 18.84 -7.94
CA PHE A 84 9.93 19.63 -7.94
C PHE A 84 9.94 20.75 -6.90
N TYR A 85 10.71 20.58 -5.81
CA TYR A 85 10.76 21.57 -4.73
C TYR A 85 11.33 22.92 -5.21
N ASN A 86 12.40 22.87 -6.03
CA ASN A 86 13.08 24.07 -6.56
C ASN A 86 12.66 24.37 -8.02
N HIS A 87 11.59 23.74 -8.54
CA HIS A 87 11.17 23.95 -9.92
C HIS A 87 10.53 25.32 -10.11
N GLN A 88 10.86 26.00 -11.22
CA GLN A 88 10.37 27.35 -11.51
C GLN A 88 8.83 27.44 -11.64
N ASP A 89 8.18 26.35 -12.05
CA ASP A 89 6.72 26.29 -12.18
C ASP A 89 6.01 25.96 -10.86
N ARG A 90 6.77 25.81 -9.74
CA ARG A 90 6.15 25.60 -8.44
C ARG A 90 5.35 26.82 -8.04
N LEU A 91 4.11 26.61 -7.59
CA LEU A 91 3.28 27.68 -7.04
C LEU A 91 3.90 28.19 -5.73
N ASP A 92 4.24 29.47 -5.69
CA ASP A 92 4.87 30.18 -4.58
C ASP A 92 3.94 31.20 -3.90
N SER A 93 2.79 31.42 -4.49
CA SER A 93 1.80 32.41 -4.06
C SER A 93 0.39 31.94 -4.40
N PRO A 94 -0.65 32.40 -3.65
CA PRO A 94 -2.03 32.11 -3.98
C PRO A 94 -2.44 32.78 -5.30
N MET A 95 -3.39 32.15 -5.98
CA MET A 95 -3.90 32.64 -7.26
C MET A 95 -5.42 32.55 -7.32
N ILE A 96 -6.05 33.56 -7.90
CA ILE A 96 -7.49 33.57 -8.18
C ILE A 96 -7.70 33.62 -9.70
N LYS A 97 -8.60 32.76 -10.20
CA LYS A 97 -8.98 32.78 -11.62
C LYS A 97 -9.99 33.84 -11.90
N ARG A 98 -9.62 34.86 -12.71
CA ARG A 98 -10.47 35.96 -13.19
C ARG A 98 -10.50 35.95 -14.70
N ASN A 99 -11.68 36.01 -15.29
CA ASN A 99 -11.85 36.03 -16.77
C ASN A 99 -11.08 34.91 -17.49
N GLY A 100 -10.97 33.72 -16.84
CA GLY A 100 -10.27 32.57 -17.42
C GLY A 100 -8.76 32.53 -17.17
N VAL A 101 -8.15 33.58 -16.60
CA VAL A 101 -6.71 33.68 -16.32
C VAL A 101 -6.46 33.63 -14.82
N PHE A 102 -5.40 32.90 -14.40
CA PHE A 102 -4.94 32.88 -13.01
C PHE A 102 -4.08 34.10 -12.72
N GLU A 103 -4.45 34.86 -11.71
CA GLU A 103 -3.76 36.07 -11.25
C GLU A 103 -3.19 35.79 -9.83
N LYS A 104 -1.93 36.17 -9.60
CA LYS A 104 -1.32 36.13 -8.27
C LYS A 104 -1.98 37.16 -7.38
N VAL A 105 -2.32 36.78 -6.16
CA VAL A 105 -2.98 37.64 -5.17
C VAL A 105 -2.33 37.48 -3.80
N SER A 106 -2.66 38.37 -2.86
CA SER A 106 -2.23 38.25 -1.48
C SER A 106 -3.02 37.17 -0.72
N TRP A 107 -2.49 36.68 0.38
CA TRP A 107 -3.20 35.76 1.27
C TRP A 107 -4.46 36.40 1.86
N ASP A 108 -4.42 37.68 2.22
CA ASP A 108 -5.59 38.40 2.76
C ASP A 108 -6.73 38.42 1.72
N GLU A 109 -6.40 38.71 0.47
CA GLU A 109 -7.38 38.70 -0.63
C GLU A 109 -8.00 37.31 -0.85
N VAL A 110 -7.20 36.23 -0.74
CA VAL A 110 -7.74 34.88 -0.84
C VAL A 110 -8.63 34.56 0.35
N TYR A 111 -8.27 34.95 1.56
CA TYR A 111 -9.09 34.69 2.75
C TYR A 111 -10.44 35.43 2.64
N ASP A 112 -10.47 36.66 2.21
CA ASP A 112 -11.70 37.42 1.98
C ASP A 112 -12.57 36.78 0.89
N TYR A 113 -11.94 36.36 -0.22
CA TYR A 113 -12.63 35.65 -1.30
C TYR A 113 -13.25 34.35 -0.84
N LEU A 114 -12.49 33.50 -0.14
CA LEU A 114 -12.97 32.22 0.36
C LEU A 114 -14.07 32.41 1.43
N ALA A 115 -13.87 33.34 2.37
CA ALA A 115 -14.87 33.62 3.40
C ALA A 115 -16.20 34.09 2.79
N SER A 116 -16.13 34.96 1.80
CA SER A 116 -17.31 35.44 1.06
C SER A 116 -18.02 34.33 0.31
N LYS A 117 -17.27 33.49 -0.43
CA LYS A 117 -17.83 32.37 -1.22
C LYS A 117 -18.43 31.27 -0.36
N LEU A 118 -17.67 30.78 0.60
CA LEU A 118 -18.13 29.71 1.50
C LEU A 118 -19.27 30.19 2.38
N GLY A 119 -19.19 31.45 2.87
CA GLY A 119 -20.27 32.06 3.64
C GLY A 119 -21.57 32.15 2.82
N HIS A 120 -21.50 32.63 1.58
CA HIS A 120 -22.65 32.68 0.67
C HIS A 120 -23.29 31.30 0.47
N PHE A 121 -22.50 30.26 0.12
CA PHE A 121 -23.04 28.91 -0.07
C PHE A 121 -23.67 28.34 1.19
N ARG A 122 -23.01 28.53 2.34
CA ARG A 122 -23.55 28.07 3.64
C ARG A 122 -24.86 28.76 3.99
N ASP A 123 -24.93 30.08 3.79
CA ASP A 123 -26.07 30.88 4.21
C ASP A 123 -27.29 30.73 3.27
N GLU A 124 -27.04 30.49 1.95
CA GLU A 124 -28.10 30.32 0.95
C GLU A 124 -28.59 28.85 0.85
N PHE A 125 -27.68 27.87 0.89
CA PHE A 125 -27.99 26.46 0.62
C PHE A 125 -27.84 25.57 1.86
N GLY A 126 -27.43 26.13 3.00
CA GLY A 126 -27.15 25.39 4.22
C GLY A 126 -25.73 24.81 4.30
N PRO A 127 -25.26 24.47 5.52
CA PRO A 127 -23.90 23.99 5.73
C PRO A 127 -23.60 22.68 4.99
N ASP A 128 -24.60 21.81 4.78
CA ASP A 128 -24.45 20.53 4.09
C ASP A 128 -24.24 20.64 2.56
N SER A 129 -24.35 21.86 2.00
CA SER A 129 -23.96 22.14 0.61
C SER A 129 -22.44 22.15 0.40
N ILE A 130 -21.67 22.16 1.49
CA ILE A 130 -20.21 22.20 1.49
C ILE A 130 -19.67 20.89 2.06
N ALA A 131 -18.64 20.35 1.42
CA ALA A 131 -17.92 19.19 1.90
C ALA A 131 -16.41 19.41 1.87
N GLY A 132 -15.68 18.69 2.74
CA GLY A 132 -14.22 18.66 2.76
C GLY A 132 -13.68 17.27 2.49
N ILE A 133 -12.59 17.19 1.71
CA ILE A 133 -11.86 15.95 1.50
C ILE A 133 -10.41 16.18 1.89
N SER A 134 -9.91 15.38 2.83
CA SER A 134 -8.54 15.40 3.30
C SER A 134 -7.73 14.21 2.73
N SER A 135 -6.47 14.10 3.09
CA SER A 135 -5.59 13.08 2.50
C SER A 135 -4.63 12.48 3.53
N ALA A 136 -4.35 11.19 3.38
CA ALA A 136 -3.29 10.51 4.13
C ALA A 136 -1.87 11.04 3.80
N ARG A 137 -1.74 11.87 2.76
CA ARG A 137 -0.47 12.54 2.39
C ARG A 137 -0.27 13.88 3.08
N CYS A 138 -1.26 14.37 3.80
CA CYS A 138 -1.18 15.54 4.67
C CYS A 138 -0.64 15.15 6.04
N THR A 139 -0.11 16.14 6.77
CA THR A 139 0.27 15.93 8.18
C THR A 139 -0.96 15.70 9.05
N ASN A 140 -0.76 15.17 10.25
CA ASN A 140 -1.84 15.01 11.23
C ASN A 140 -2.48 16.36 11.59
N GLU A 141 -1.66 17.42 11.68
CA GLU A 141 -2.10 18.78 11.97
C GLU A 141 -2.99 19.35 10.87
N GLU A 142 -2.63 19.15 9.61
CA GLU A 142 -3.44 19.57 8.45
C GLU A 142 -4.78 18.84 8.41
N ASN A 143 -4.79 17.52 8.63
CA ASN A 143 -6.00 16.72 8.72
C ASN A 143 -6.91 17.16 9.87
N TYR A 144 -6.32 17.45 11.05
CA TYR A 144 -7.04 17.98 12.19
C TYR A 144 -7.66 19.36 11.90
N LEU A 145 -6.87 20.27 11.32
CA LEU A 145 -7.34 21.62 11.00
C LEU A 145 -8.45 21.60 9.96
N MET A 146 -8.34 20.75 8.92
CA MET A 146 -9.40 20.60 7.94
C MET A 146 -10.69 20.07 8.56
N GLN A 147 -10.60 19.06 9.40
CA GLN A 147 -11.77 18.53 10.13
C GLN A 147 -12.38 19.59 11.05
N LYS A 148 -11.56 20.32 11.81
CA LYS A 148 -12.00 21.40 12.67
C LYS A 148 -12.70 22.50 11.86
N PHE A 149 -12.13 22.93 10.75
CA PHE A 149 -12.71 23.95 9.88
C PHE A 149 -14.10 23.54 9.37
N ILE A 150 -14.22 22.36 8.78
CA ILE A 150 -15.51 21.89 8.25
C ILE A 150 -16.58 21.76 9.34
N ARG A 151 -16.22 21.22 10.52
CA ARG A 151 -17.20 21.00 11.59
C ARG A 151 -17.55 22.26 12.37
N THR A 152 -16.60 23.14 12.65
CA THR A 152 -16.85 24.30 13.52
C THR A 152 -17.12 25.58 12.76
N VAL A 153 -16.54 25.81 11.58
CA VAL A 153 -16.71 27.02 10.80
C VAL A 153 -17.83 26.86 9.77
N ILE A 154 -17.82 25.78 9.01
CA ILE A 154 -18.89 25.49 8.05
C ILE A 154 -20.14 24.97 8.78
N GLY A 155 -19.98 24.10 9.77
CA GLY A 155 -21.09 23.56 10.56
C GLY A 155 -21.67 22.26 10.02
N THR A 156 -20.86 21.44 9.30
CA THR A 156 -21.31 20.17 8.74
C THR A 156 -20.34 19.04 9.11
N ASN A 157 -20.84 17.79 9.08
CA ASN A 157 -20.02 16.57 9.17
C ASN A 157 -19.62 16.00 7.81
N ASN A 158 -19.83 16.73 6.71
CA ASN A 158 -19.45 16.32 5.37
C ASN A 158 -17.92 16.46 5.17
N ILE A 159 -17.18 15.69 5.93
CA ILE A 159 -15.70 15.61 5.89
C ILE A 159 -15.26 14.16 5.81
N ASP A 160 -14.43 13.83 4.85
CA ASP A 160 -13.86 12.50 4.70
C ASP A 160 -12.42 12.59 4.17
N GLY A 161 -11.79 11.47 3.93
CA GLY A 161 -10.41 11.40 3.42
C GLY A 161 -10.23 10.32 2.37
N CYS A 162 -9.09 10.34 1.71
CA CYS A 162 -8.74 9.35 0.68
C CYS A 162 -8.80 7.90 1.21
N ALA A 163 -8.58 7.69 2.51
CA ALA A 163 -8.63 6.37 3.13
C ALA A 163 -10.00 5.69 3.00
N ARG A 164 -11.09 6.44 2.77
CA ARG A 164 -12.45 5.91 2.62
C ARG A 164 -12.53 4.78 1.60
N VAL A 165 -11.93 4.96 0.44
CA VAL A 165 -11.91 3.94 -0.63
C VAL A 165 -10.58 3.19 -0.69
N CYS A 166 -9.51 3.75 -0.12
CA CYS A 166 -8.17 3.17 -0.13
C CYS A 166 -8.07 1.96 0.81
N HIS A 167 -7.95 2.18 2.11
CA HIS A 167 -7.72 1.13 3.11
C HIS A 167 -8.70 1.14 4.30
N SER A 168 -9.79 1.94 4.28
CA SER A 168 -10.87 1.76 5.25
C SER A 168 -11.50 0.36 5.17
N PRO A 169 -11.65 -0.26 3.97
CA PRO A 169 -12.06 -1.67 3.88
C PRO A 169 -11.11 -2.63 4.57
N THR A 170 -9.78 -2.39 4.48
CA THR A 170 -8.77 -3.16 5.24
C THR A 170 -8.95 -2.99 6.74
N ALA A 171 -9.01 -1.73 7.21
CA ALA A 171 -9.15 -1.45 8.63
C ALA A 171 -10.40 -2.11 9.22
N LEU A 172 -11.54 -2.00 8.52
CA LEU A 172 -12.80 -2.61 8.95
C LEU A 172 -12.76 -4.14 8.91
N GLY A 173 -12.23 -4.71 7.82
CA GLY A 173 -12.15 -6.16 7.64
C GLY A 173 -11.25 -6.80 8.70
N MET A 174 -10.04 -6.29 8.88
CA MET A 174 -9.09 -6.79 9.87
C MET A 174 -9.54 -6.53 11.31
N GLN A 175 -10.22 -5.40 11.58
CA GLN A 175 -10.78 -5.15 12.90
C GLN A 175 -11.88 -6.15 13.26
N ARG A 176 -12.70 -6.59 12.30
CA ARG A 176 -13.75 -7.59 12.51
C ARG A 176 -13.19 -9.00 12.74
N THR A 177 -12.05 -9.31 12.14
CA THR A 177 -11.44 -10.64 12.23
C THR A 177 -10.37 -10.73 13.33
N PHE A 178 -9.47 -9.76 13.42
CA PHE A 178 -8.33 -9.79 14.34
C PHE A 178 -8.44 -8.80 15.51
N GLY A 179 -9.46 -7.93 15.49
CA GLY A 179 -9.60 -6.86 16.48
C GLY A 179 -8.67 -5.65 16.26
N THR A 180 -7.89 -5.64 15.18
CA THR A 180 -6.99 -4.53 14.82
C THR A 180 -7.02 -4.28 13.31
N GLY A 181 -6.94 -3.02 12.90
CA GLY A 181 -6.98 -2.63 11.48
C GLY A 181 -5.60 -2.36 10.86
N ALA A 182 -4.52 -2.80 11.50
CA ALA A 182 -3.14 -2.58 11.04
C ALA A 182 -2.49 -3.88 10.57
N ALA A 183 -1.36 -3.76 9.84
CA ALA A 183 -0.51 -4.90 9.52
C ALA A 183 -0.17 -5.72 10.76
N THR A 184 -0.25 -7.04 10.67
CA THR A 184 -0.04 -7.93 11.82
C THR A 184 1.43 -8.18 12.11
N ASN A 185 2.30 -8.00 11.11
CA ASN A 185 3.72 -8.30 11.17
C ASN A 185 4.55 -7.21 10.49
N SER A 186 5.84 -7.17 10.81
CA SER A 186 6.79 -6.28 10.13
C SER A 186 7.24 -6.84 8.78
N ILE A 187 7.78 -5.97 7.91
CA ILE A 187 8.38 -6.41 6.63
C ILE A 187 9.62 -7.28 6.86
N ASP A 188 10.32 -7.13 7.99
CA ASP A 188 11.50 -7.94 8.29
C ASP A 188 11.16 -9.40 8.61
N ASP A 189 9.91 -9.71 8.93
CA ASP A 189 9.42 -11.08 9.11
C ASP A 189 9.45 -11.90 7.81
N LEU A 190 9.64 -11.26 6.65
CA LEU A 190 9.96 -11.94 5.39
C LEU A 190 11.19 -12.85 5.46
N ASN A 191 12.12 -12.61 6.40
CA ASN A 191 13.30 -13.45 6.60
C ASN A 191 12.95 -14.80 7.21
N ASP A 192 11.80 -14.92 7.87
CA ASP A 192 11.33 -16.12 8.55
C ASP A 192 10.14 -16.78 7.81
N THR A 193 9.78 -16.26 6.63
CA THR A 193 8.66 -16.71 5.80
C THR A 193 9.10 -17.76 4.78
N ASN A 194 8.22 -18.71 4.44
CA ASN A 194 8.42 -19.71 3.40
C ASN A 194 7.48 -19.50 2.20
N CYS A 195 6.35 -18.83 2.41
CA CYS A 195 5.37 -18.56 1.37
C CYS A 195 4.89 -17.11 1.44
N ILE A 196 4.82 -16.42 0.30
CA ILE A 196 4.13 -15.15 0.17
C ILE A 196 2.93 -15.27 -0.76
N MET A 197 1.83 -14.64 -0.38
CA MET A 197 0.69 -14.41 -1.25
C MET A 197 0.48 -12.90 -1.44
N VAL A 198 0.58 -12.43 -2.68
CA VAL A 198 0.37 -11.01 -3.03
C VAL A 198 -0.89 -10.89 -3.87
N ILE A 199 -1.91 -10.25 -3.34
CA ILE A 199 -3.23 -10.13 -3.98
C ILE A 199 -3.63 -8.68 -4.22
N GLY A 200 -3.99 -8.35 -5.47
CA GLY A 200 -4.44 -7.01 -5.85
C GLY A 200 -3.44 -5.90 -5.53
N ALA A 201 -2.15 -6.21 -5.63
CA ALA A 201 -1.07 -5.28 -5.34
C ALA A 201 0.08 -5.42 -6.35
N ASN A 202 0.70 -4.30 -6.72
CA ASN A 202 1.92 -4.25 -7.51
C ASN A 202 3.04 -3.56 -6.72
N PRO A 203 3.64 -4.25 -5.74
CA PRO A 203 4.61 -3.64 -4.84
C PRO A 203 5.90 -3.19 -5.55
N THR A 204 6.27 -3.78 -6.68
CA THR A 204 7.45 -3.37 -7.46
C THR A 204 7.34 -1.94 -7.97
N ASP A 205 6.14 -1.48 -8.28
CA ASP A 205 5.86 -0.12 -8.76
C ASP A 205 5.42 0.81 -7.62
N ALA A 206 4.49 0.34 -6.78
CA ALA A 206 3.84 1.17 -5.76
C ALA A 206 4.67 1.30 -4.47
N HIS A 207 5.39 0.23 -4.08
CA HIS A 207 6.20 0.14 -2.86
C HIS A 207 7.60 -0.42 -3.16
N PRO A 208 8.44 0.26 -3.97
CA PRO A 208 9.58 -0.37 -4.65
C PRO A 208 10.60 -1.04 -3.73
N VAL A 209 10.85 -0.51 -2.53
CA VAL A 209 11.80 -1.13 -1.58
C VAL A 209 11.23 -2.44 -1.03
N THR A 210 9.96 -2.47 -0.63
CA THR A 210 9.26 -3.71 -0.26
C THR A 210 9.15 -4.65 -1.45
N GLY A 211 8.82 -4.12 -2.63
CA GLY A 211 8.74 -4.88 -3.88
C GLY A 211 10.05 -5.58 -4.24
N ALA A 212 11.19 -4.92 -4.01
CA ALA A 212 12.52 -5.53 -4.21
C ALA A 212 12.76 -6.70 -3.24
N LYS A 213 12.38 -6.56 -1.96
CA LYS A 213 12.47 -7.66 -0.96
C LYS A 213 11.57 -8.84 -1.37
N LEU A 214 10.33 -8.58 -1.80
CA LEU A 214 9.40 -9.61 -2.26
C LEU A 214 9.88 -10.29 -3.55
N LYS A 215 10.47 -9.54 -4.48
CA LYS A 215 11.08 -10.10 -5.70
C LYS A 215 12.27 -11.00 -5.37
N GLN A 216 13.16 -10.55 -4.48
CA GLN A 216 14.28 -11.38 -4.00
C GLN A 216 13.78 -12.66 -3.31
N PHE A 217 12.70 -12.57 -2.54
CA PHE A 217 12.03 -13.73 -1.95
C PHE A 217 11.54 -14.70 -3.03
N ALA A 218 10.80 -14.20 -4.03
CA ALA A 218 10.22 -15.02 -5.11
C ALA A 218 11.28 -15.69 -6.02
N MET A 219 12.51 -15.18 -6.04
CA MET A 219 13.62 -15.76 -6.81
C MET A 219 14.34 -16.91 -6.08
N LYS A 220 14.04 -17.16 -4.81
CA LYS A 220 14.64 -18.29 -4.06
C LYS A 220 13.92 -19.58 -4.40
N SER A 221 14.67 -20.64 -4.67
CA SER A 221 14.14 -21.93 -5.11
C SER A 221 13.41 -22.74 -4.03
N ASP A 222 13.65 -22.43 -2.77
CA ASP A 222 13.08 -23.08 -1.58
C ASP A 222 11.88 -22.33 -0.98
N HIS A 223 11.44 -21.26 -1.67
CA HIS A 223 10.32 -20.42 -1.25
C HIS A 223 9.18 -20.49 -2.26
N VAL A 224 7.96 -20.29 -1.77
CA VAL A 224 6.76 -20.25 -2.60
C VAL A 224 6.24 -18.81 -2.72
N SER A 225 5.88 -18.43 -3.91
CA SER A 225 5.25 -17.13 -4.19
C SER A 225 3.98 -17.30 -5.02
N ILE A 226 2.89 -16.71 -4.53
CA ILE A 226 1.57 -16.70 -5.14
C ILE A 226 1.22 -15.25 -5.46
N VAL A 227 0.92 -14.96 -6.72
CA VAL A 227 0.47 -13.62 -7.14
C VAL A 227 -0.94 -13.73 -7.72
N ILE A 228 -1.86 -12.99 -7.15
CA ILE A 228 -3.27 -12.93 -7.54
C ILE A 228 -3.53 -11.51 -8.06
N ASP A 229 -3.44 -11.34 -9.37
CA ASP A 229 -3.61 -10.06 -10.06
C ASP A 229 -4.02 -10.32 -11.51
N PRO A 230 -5.00 -9.58 -12.08
CA PRO A 230 -5.37 -9.72 -13.49
C PRO A 230 -4.23 -9.44 -14.47
N ARG A 231 -3.24 -8.64 -14.04
CA ARG A 231 -2.06 -8.30 -14.84
C ARG A 231 -0.89 -9.20 -14.47
N ARG A 232 -0.08 -9.56 -15.45
CA ARG A 232 1.21 -10.18 -15.21
C ARG A 232 2.22 -9.11 -14.77
N THR A 233 2.14 -8.72 -13.49
CA THR A 233 3.04 -7.74 -12.88
C THR A 233 4.50 -8.22 -12.91
N GLU A 234 5.44 -7.33 -12.58
CA GLU A 234 6.86 -7.72 -12.51
C GLU A 234 7.09 -8.87 -11.51
N LEU A 235 6.43 -8.83 -10.35
CA LEU A 235 6.53 -9.91 -9.36
C LEU A 235 5.93 -11.22 -9.88
N ALA A 236 4.85 -11.17 -10.65
CA ALA A 236 4.21 -12.35 -11.22
C ALA A 236 5.10 -13.13 -12.22
N LYS A 237 6.14 -12.50 -12.77
CA LYS A 237 7.10 -13.18 -13.64
C LYS A 237 7.96 -14.20 -12.90
N TYR A 238 8.13 -14.02 -11.60
CA TYR A 238 8.94 -14.85 -10.70
C TYR A 238 8.09 -15.74 -9.78
N ALA A 239 6.77 -15.59 -9.82
CA ALA A 239 5.86 -16.31 -8.97
C ALA A 239 5.73 -17.79 -9.38
N ASN A 240 5.64 -18.69 -8.40
CA ASN A 240 5.33 -20.11 -8.61
C ASN A 240 3.88 -20.28 -9.11
N HIS A 241 2.95 -19.44 -8.59
CA HIS A 241 1.55 -19.43 -8.98
C HIS A 241 1.12 -18.00 -9.34
N HIS A 242 0.59 -17.82 -10.56
CA HIS A 242 -0.04 -16.57 -10.97
C HIS A 242 -1.50 -16.83 -11.31
N LEU A 243 -2.40 -16.38 -10.46
CA LEU A 243 -3.83 -16.52 -10.63
C LEU A 243 -4.39 -15.22 -11.23
N ALA A 244 -4.56 -15.19 -12.56
CA ALA A 244 -4.98 -14.01 -13.31
C ALA A 244 -6.51 -13.89 -13.33
N LEU A 245 -7.11 -13.55 -12.19
CA LEU A 245 -8.57 -13.47 -12.02
C LEU A 245 -9.17 -12.28 -12.78
N ARG A 246 -10.44 -12.37 -13.11
CA ARG A 246 -11.21 -11.22 -13.61
C ARG A 246 -11.39 -10.18 -12.50
N PRO A 247 -11.26 -8.87 -12.78
CA PRO A 247 -11.50 -7.83 -11.79
C PRO A 247 -12.88 -7.96 -11.12
N GLY A 248 -12.92 -7.78 -9.80
CA GLY A 248 -14.17 -7.89 -9.01
C GLY A 248 -14.51 -9.30 -8.52
N THR A 249 -13.67 -10.32 -8.79
CA THR A 249 -13.93 -11.70 -8.41
C THR A 249 -13.04 -12.25 -7.29
N ASN A 250 -12.42 -11.38 -6.52
CA ASN A 250 -11.54 -11.76 -5.42
C ASN A 250 -12.23 -12.70 -4.41
N VAL A 251 -13.47 -12.37 -4.00
CA VAL A 251 -14.26 -13.16 -3.06
C VAL A 251 -14.47 -14.60 -3.58
N ALA A 252 -14.83 -14.73 -4.86
CA ALA A 252 -15.02 -16.03 -5.49
C ALA A 252 -13.74 -16.88 -5.49
N LEU A 253 -12.60 -16.26 -5.85
CA LEU A 253 -11.31 -16.95 -5.87
C LEU A 253 -10.88 -17.42 -4.47
N LEU A 254 -11.00 -16.54 -3.47
CA LEU A 254 -10.60 -16.87 -2.10
C LEU A 254 -11.51 -17.95 -1.49
N ASN A 255 -12.81 -17.97 -1.83
CA ASN A 255 -13.70 -19.05 -1.45
C ASN A 255 -13.27 -20.40 -2.03
N MET A 256 -12.83 -20.44 -3.31
CA MET A 256 -12.28 -21.66 -3.90
C MET A 256 -11.01 -22.11 -3.18
N MET A 257 -10.11 -21.19 -2.82
CA MET A 257 -8.90 -21.52 -2.05
C MET A 257 -9.26 -22.12 -0.70
N MET A 258 -10.19 -21.52 0.04
CA MET A 258 -10.64 -22.01 1.35
C MET A 258 -11.35 -23.37 1.23
N TYR A 259 -12.15 -23.59 0.18
CA TYR A 259 -12.75 -24.88 -0.12
C TYR A 259 -11.69 -25.98 -0.23
N TYR A 260 -10.62 -25.74 -1.00
CA TYR A 260 -9.55 -26.75 -1.15
C TYR A 260 -8.75 -26.94 0.14
N ILE A 261 -8.47 -25.91 0.91
CA ILE A 261 -7.82 -26.06 2.23
C ILE A 261 -8.64 -26.95 3.15
N ILE A 262 -9.96 -26.79 3.17
CA ILE A 262 -10.87 -27.58 3.99
C ILE A 262 -10.95 -29.04 3.48
N THR A 263 -11.21 -29.23 2.19
CA THR A 263 -11.42 -30.58 1.61
C THR A 263 -10.16 -31.42 1.56
N GLU A 264 -8.99 -30.80 1.45
CA GLU A 264 -7.68 -31.50 1.52
C GLU A 264 -7.19 -31.71 2.96
N GLY A 265 -7.96 -31.26 3.97
CA GLY A 265 -7.62 -31.44 5.39
C GLY A 265 -6.40 -30.64 5.85
N LEU A 266 -6.14 -29.47 5.24
CA LEU A 266 -4.97 -28.64 5.48
C LEU A 266 -5.20 -27.54 6.53
N ILE A 267 -6.23 -27.68 7.34
CA ILE A 267 -6.58 -26.73 8.40
C ILE A 267 -5.67 -26.97 9.62
N ASP A 268 -5.19 -25.90 10.24
CA ASP A 268 -4.64 -25.99 11.60
C ASP A 268 -5.81 -26.11 12.60
N SER A 269 -6.28 -27.35 12.79
CA SER A 269 -7.44 -27.64 13.64
C SER A 269 -7.23 -27.22 15.09
N SER A 270 -6.00 -27.25 15.60
CA SER A 270 -5.69 -26.85 16.97
C SER A 270 -5.79 -25.33 17.13
N PHE A 271 -5.28 -24.57 16.17
CA PHE A 271 -5.39 -23.14 16.14
C PHE A 271 -6.86 -22.71 15.99
N VAL A 272 -7.57 -23.28 15.01
CA VAL A 272 -8.99 -22.96 14.74
C VAL A 272 -9.84 -23.20 15.99
N ALA A 273 -9.71 -24.36 16.64
CA ALA A 273 -10.50 -24.71 17.81
C ALA A 273 -10.22 -23.81 19.03
N SER A 274 -8.99 -23.30 19.16
CA SER A 274 -8.58 -22.53 20.36
C SER A 274 -8.63 -21.02 20.16
N ARG A 275 -8.66 -20.52 18.92
CA ARG A 275 -8.43 -19.11 18.60
C ARG A 275 -9.46 -18.49 17.68
N THR A 276 -10.46 -19.23 17.21
CA THR A 276 -11.51 -18.73 16.31
C THR A 276 -12.90 -19.06 16.84
N GLU A 277 -13.89 -18.32 16.31
CA GLU A 277 -15.31 -18.53 16.56
C GLU A 277 -16.04 -18.73 15.22
N GLY A 278 -17.17 -19.45 15.23
CA GLY A 278 -18.04 -19.61 14.07
C GLY A 278 -17.56 -20.53 12.97
N TYR A 279 -16.52 -21.33 13.21
CA TYR A 279 -15.89 -22.20 12.20
C TYR A 279 -16.90 -23.19 11.57
N ASP A 280 -17.77 -23.84 12.36
CA ASP A 280 -18.69 -24.85 11.83
C ASP A 280 -19.68 -24.25 10.80
N ALA A 281 -20.20 -23.07 11.08
CA ALA A 281 -21.07 -22.35 10.14
C ALA A 281 -20.32 -21.92 8.89
N PHE A 282 -19.12 -21.41 9.05
CA PHE A 282 -18.23 -21.01 7.95
C PHE A 282 -17.88 -22.21 7.06
N GLN A 283 -17.46 -23.32 7.66
CA GLN A 283 -17.14 -24.54 6.93
C GLN A 283 -18.32 -25.05 6.10
N ASN A 284 -19.52 -25.06 6.70
CA ASN A 284 -20.72 -25.49 6.00
C ASN A 284 -21.01 -24.60 4.76
N GLU A 285 -20.89 -23.29 4.88
CA GLU A 285 -21.06 -22.37 3.74
C GLU A 285 -20.01 -22.60 2.64
N ILE A 286 -18.73 -22.73 3.02
CA ILE A 286 -17.66 -22.95 2.05
C ILE A 286 -17.78 -24.32 1.34
N LEU A 287 -18.21 -25.37 2.03
CA LEU A 287 -18.36 -26.69 1.40
C LEU A 287 -19.56 -26.77 0.43
N ASN A 288 -20.51 -25.84 0.52
CA ASN A 288 -21.69 -25.80 -0.35
C ASN A 288 -21.52 -24.85 -1.56
N ILE A 289 -20.34 -24.29 -1.83
CA ILE A 289 -20.10 -23.43 -3.00
C ILE A 289 -20.18 -24.23 -4.31
N ASP A 290 -20.62 -23.58 -5.37
CA ASP A 290 -20.61 -24.11 -6.73
C ASP A 290 -19.27 -23.79 -7.40
N LEU A 291 -18.34 -24.75 -7.40
CA LEU A 291 -17.00 -24.58 -7.99
C LEU A 291 -17.05 -24.29 -9.50
N ASP A 292 -18.00 -24.87 -10.25
CA ASP A 292 -18.12 -24.64 -11.70
C ASP A 292 -18.51 -23.18 -11.98
N ALA A 293 -19.45 -22.66 -11.19
CA ALA A 293 -19.85 -21.27 -11.26
C ALA A 293 -18.70 -20.32 -10.88
N LEU A 294 -17.96 -20.65 -9.81
CA LEU A 294 -16.83 -19.80 -9.36
C LEU A 294 -15.65 -19.83 -10.34
N GLU A 295 -15.32 -20.97 -10.92
CA GLU A 295 -14.32 -21.09 -11.98
C GLU A 295 -14.72 -20.23 -13.20
N SER A 296 -15.98 -20.34 -13.62
CA SER A 296 -16.51 -19.54 -14.72
C SER A 296 -16.47 -18.04 -14.44
N VAL A 297 -16.80 -17.60 -13.21
CA VAL A 297 -16.80 -16.17 -12.82
C VAL A 297 -15.40 -15.62 -12.72
N THR A 298 -14.50 -16.33 -12.07
CA THR A 298 -13.10 -15.89 -11.87
C THR A 298 -12.29 -15.95 -13.15
N GLY A 299 -12.59 -16.90 -14.03
CA GLY A 299 -11.79 -17.19 -15.21
C GLY A 299 -10.45 -17.85 -14.91
N VAL A 300 -10.25 -18.33 -13.68
CA VAL A 300 -9.04 -19.05 -13.25
C VAL A 300 -9.36 -20.52 -13.14
N ASN A 301 -8.51 -21.36 -13.73
CA ASN A 301 -8.66 -22.81 -13.66
C ASN A 301 -8.62 -23.28 -12.21
N ARG A 302 -9.57 -24.14 -11.83
CA ARG A 302 -9.70 -24.65 -10.45
C ARG A 302 -8.49 -25.43 -9.97
N GLU A 303 -7.78 -26.13 -10.86
CA GLU A 303 -6.56 -26.88 -10.48
C GLU A 303 -5.42 -25.94 -10.13
N ASP A 304 -5.30 -24.78 -10.81
CA ASP A 304 -4.32 -23.75 -10.47
C ASP A 304 -4.65 -23.12 -9.10
N VAL A 305 -5.95 -22.89 -8.82
CA VAL A 305 -6.39 -22.40 -7.51
C VAL A 305 -6.11 -23.41 -6.41
N LYS A 306 -6.40 -24.71 -6.68
CA LYS A 306 -6.11 -25.81 -5.76
C LYS A 306 -4.61 -25.89 -5.45
N ALA A 307 -3.76 -25.86 -6.48
CA ALA A 307 -2.31 -25.90 -6.30
C ALA A 307 -1.79 -24.74 -5.45
N ALA A 308 -2.28 -23.52 -5.71
CA ALA A 308 -1.92 -22.35 -4.91
C ALA A 308 -2.41 -22.44 -3.47
N ALA A 309 -3.63 -22.93 -3.25
CA ALA A 309 -4.21 -23.14 -1.92
C ALA A 309 -3.41 -24.14 -1.09
N ILE A 310 -3.04 -25.28 -1.68
CA ILE A 310 -2.19 -26.30 -1.05
C ILE A 310 -0.83 -25.70 -0.71
N ALA A 311 -0.20 -24.99 -1.65
CA ALA A 311 1.11 -24.38 -1.45
C ALA A 311 1.12 -23.35 -0.30
N TYR A 312 0.04 -22.54 -0.18
CA TYR A 312 -0.14 -21.61 0.92
C TYR A 312 -0.32 -22.32 2.28
N ALA A 313 -1.19 -23.33 2.31
CA ALA A 313 -1.57 -24.00 3.55
C ALA A 313 -0.51 -24.96 4.09
N THR A 314 0.32 -25.53 3.22
CA THR A 314 1.39 -26.47 3.61
C THR A 314 2.71 -25.78 3.94
N ALA A 315 2.84 -24.49 3.63
CA ALA A 315 4.03 -23.74 3.99
C ALA A 315 4.14 -23.61 5.52
N PRO A 316 5.33 -23.83 6.12
CA PRO A 316 5.52 -23.66 7.57
C PRO A 316 5.14 -22.26 8.06
N ASN A 317 5.43 -21.24 7.27
CA ASN A 317 5.08 -19.85 7.52
C ASN A 317 4.62 -19.19 6.22
N ALA A 318 3.43 -18.59 6.22
CA ALA A 318 2.92 -17.84 5.08
C ALA A 318 2.52 -16.41 5.46
N MET A 319 2.95 -15.45 4.65
CA MET A 319 2.56 -14.03 4.75
C MET A 319 1.70 -13.63 3.56
N SER A 320 0.63 -12.88 3.80
CA SER A 320 -0.15 -12.27 2.74
C SER A 320 0.06 -10.75 2.68
N PHE A 321 0.06 -10.23 1.46
CA PHE A 321 0.15 -8.80 1.15
C PHE A 321 -0.99 -8.43 0.22
N HIS A 322 -1.75 -7.38 0.55
CA HIS A 322 -2.84 -6.93 -0.30
C HIS A 322 -2.81 -5.42 -0.52
N GLY A 323 -3.35 -4.98 -1.62
CA GLY A 323 -3.41 -3.57 -2.00
C GLY A 323 -4.77 -3.15 -2.52
N LEU A 324 -4.78 -2.06 -3.28
CA LEU A 324 -5.99 -1.38 -3.76
C LEU A 324 -6.84 -2.25 -4.72
N GLY A 325 -6.24 -3.23 -5.40
CA GLY A 325 -6.97 -4.21 -6.21
C GLY A 325 -7.85 -5.16 -5.37
N VAL A 326 -7.71 -5.14 -4.04
CA VAL A 326 -8.60 -5.78 -3.08
C VAL A 326 -9.60 -4.78 -2.52
N THR A 327 -9.12 -3.63 -2.06
CA THR A 327 -9.89 -2.73 -1.21
C THR A 327 -10.78 -1.75 -1.98
N GLU A 328 -10.39 -1.32 -3.17
CA GLU A 328 -11.15 -0.37 -3.99
C GLU A 328 -12.23 -1.07 -4.84
N HIS A 329 -12.90 -2.04 -4.26
CA HIS A 329 -14.05 -2.74 -4.82
C HIS A 329 -15.25 -2.67 -3.87
N SER A 330 -16.46 -2.82 -4.40
CA SER A 330 -17.70 -2.89 -3.61
C SER A 330 -17.65 -4.00 -2.54
N GLN A 331 -16.88 -5.05 -2.78
CA GLN A 331 -16.67 -6.18 -1.85
C GLN A 331 -15.33 -6.11 -1.10
N GLY A 332 -14.65 -4.95 -1.10
CA GLY A 332 -13.30 -4.81 -0.54
C GLY A 332 -13.18 -5.29 0.91
N THR A 333 -14.11 -4.91 1.78
CA THR A 333 -14.13 -5.36 3.18
C THR A 333 -14.28 -6.88 3.30
N PHE A 334 -15.16 -7.49 2.52
CA PHE A 334 -15.34 -8.95 2.53
C PHE A 334 -14.10 -9.68 2.00
N THR A 335 -13.46 -9.16 0.96
CA THR A 335 -12.20 -9.73 0.48
C THR A 335 -11.10 -9.70 1.55
N VAL A 336 -10.99 -8.61 2.30
CA VAL A 336 -10.01 -8.52 3.41
C VAL A 336 -10.34 -9.52 4.52
N ILE A 337 -11.62 -9.69 4.89
CA ILE A 337 -12.07 -10.72 5.84
C ILE A 337 -11.61 -12.10 5.36
N GLN A 338 -11.82 -12.44 4.09
CA GLN A 338 -11.41 -13.74 3.55
C GLN A 338 -9.90 -13.96 3.51
N ILE A 339 -9.10 -12.90 3.27
CA ILE A 339 -7.63 -12.99 3.40
C ILE A 339 -7.26 -13.29 4.86
N ALA A 340 -7.95 -12.68 5.80
CA ALA A 340 -7.77 -12.95 7.22
C ALA A 340 -8.23 -14.38 7.60
N ASP A 341 -9.35 -14.85 7.05
CA ASP A 341 -9.87 -16.20 7.26
C ASP A 341 -8.91 -17.26 6.73
N LEU A 342 -8.25 -17.05 5.59
CA LEU A 342 -7.18 -17.92 5.10
C LEU A 342 -6.03 -18.04 6.11
N ALA A 343 -5.62 -16.92 6.71
CA ALA A 343 -4.57 -16.92 7.73
C ALA A 343 -5.03 -17.63 9.02
N LEU A 344 -6.30 -17.46 9.43
CA LEU A 344 -6.89 -18.13 10.59
C LEU A 344 -7.02 -19.63 10.37
N LEU A 345 -7.51 -20.07 9.20
CA LEU A 345 -7.65 -21.49 8.86
C LEU A 345 -6.31 -22.25 8.93
N THR A 346 -5.24 -21.60 8.55
CA THR A 346 -3.91 -22.21 8.43
C THR A 346 -2.98 -21.85 9.58
N GLY A 347 -3.46 -21.15 10.62
CA GLY A 347 -2.64 -20.71 11.75
C GLY A 347 -1.54 -19.72 11.39
N ASN A 348 -1.64 -19.03 10.24
CA ASN A 348 -0.64 -18.09 9.74
C ASN A 348 -0.82 -16.69 10.33
N ILE A 349 -0.94 -16.58 11.65
CA ILE A 349 -1.11 -15.33 12.41
C ILE A 349 -0.48 -15.46 13.79
N GLY A 350 0.00 -14.35 14.36
CA GLY A 350 0.41 -14.23 15.75
C GLY A 350 1.81 -14.75 16.07
N ARG A 351 2.69 -14.98 15.08
CA ARG A 351 4.09 -15.33 15.22
C ARG A 351 4.95 -14.69 14.11
N ARG A 352 6.26 -14.82 14.22
CA ARG A 352 7.18 -14.32 13.17
C ARG A 352 7.03 -15.13 11.87
N GLY A 353 7.23 -14.47 10.74
CA GLY A 353 7.22 -15.08 9.42
C GLY A 353 5.84 -15.39 8.86
N VAL A 354 4.77 -14.96 9.52
CA VAL A 354 3.38 -15.12 9.08
C VAL A 354 2.64 -13.79 9.08
N GLY A 355 1.38 -13.76 8.67
CA GLY A 355 0.51 -12.60 8.90
C GLY A 355 -0.13 -12.00 7.66
N VAL A 356 -0.93 -10.95 7.90
CA VAL A 356 -1.70 -10.19 6.90
C VAL A 356 -1.24 -8.74 6.89
N ASN A 357 -0.74 -8.30 5.74
CA ASN A 357 -0.06 -7.02 5.59
C ASN A 357 -0.65 -6.21 4.44
N PRO A 358 -1.40 -5.14 4.72
CA PRO A 358 -1.79 -4.17 3.69
C PRO A 358 -0.57 -3.37 3.20
N LEU A 359 -0.58 -3.00 1.90
CA LEU A 359 0.49 -2.25 1.23
C LEU A 359 0.04 -0.85 0.82
#